data_41a95fb4c209276bee0e966abcbb215c
#
_entry.id   41a95fb4c209276bee0e966abcbb215c
#
_cell.length_a   1.000
_cell.length_b   1.000
_cell.length_c   1.000
_cell.angle_alpha   90.00
_cell.angle_beta   90.00
_cell.angle_gamma   90.00
#
_symmetry.space_group_name_H-M   'P 1'
#
loop_
_entity.id
_entity.type
_entity.pdbx_description
1 polymer ?
#
loop_
_entity_poly.entity_id
_entity_poly.type
_entity_poly.pdbx_seq_one_letter_code
_entity_poly.pdbx_strand_id
1 'polypeptide(L)'
;HSSTSISAAFGIASAMRLQGRRGSVAAVIGDGALTGGMAYEGLNNAGKSKAPLVVILNDNAMSISKSTGALALYLAHIRSTKKYYCAKEHVKSLLSAVPVVGDKLERTIRTAKGLIKDAIYDSSNMFENFGFQYIGPVNGHDLEDLIEALQVAKIMRRPCVVHVFTTKGKGWKPAEENPGEYHAVTKKSSAPSGETFTEAFGRELERIGKSDSRVCGITAAMKYATGMNYFKNACPERFFDVGIAEQHAVTFAAGLAVEGMLPVFAVYSTFLQRGFDQIVHDCAIENTHVTLAVDRAGFTGEDGETHQGIFDAAMLASIPNTTVFSPASADELRLCLSEALYNTDGIAAVRYPKGGENGSVEPSVSWDWSGKRGGTLAVSYGRLSANMTAAAREASQRGEPVDWLRLVRISPIPEEALRTALSYKRVVFFEEGILQGGIGERFGAALLEMGYSGGFEVVGVDGQFVPAGTVAQQLELFGLDRASMAARLTNLPGGNHAN
;
A
#
# COMPACT_ATOMS: atom_id res chain seq x y z
N HIS A 1 6.48 2.87 1.71
CA HIS A 1 6.31 2.28 0.39
C HIS A 1 7.66 1.88 -0.19
N SER A 2 7.73 0.78 -0.94
CA SER A 2 8.97 0.22 -1.46
C SER A 2 9.42 0.86 -2.78
N SER A 3 10.61 0.47 -3.28
CA SER A 3 11.17 0.82 -4.59
C SER A 3 11.67 2.26 -4.74
N THR A 4 11.65 3.09 -3.68
CA THR A 4 12.02 4.53 -3.75
C THR A 4 13.47 4.82 -3.39
N SER A 5 14.18 3.87 -2.76
CA SER A 5 15.51 4.10 -2.18
C SER A 5 16.57 4.54 -3.21
N ILE A 6 16.54 3.98 -4.42
CA ILE A 6 17.51 4.32 -5.49
C ILE A 6 17.31 5.77 -5.93
N SER A 7 16.09 6.18 -6.21
CA SER A 7 15.78 7.55 -6.64
C SER A 7 16.12 8.58 -5.56
N ALA A 8 15.75 8.30 -4.30
CA ALA A 8 16.08 9.17 -3.17
C ALA A 8 17.59 9.30 -2.98
N ALA A 9 18.31 8.18 -2.98
CA ALA A 9 19.77 8.17 -2.84
C ALA A 9 20.48 8.88 -4.00
N PHE A 10 19.97 8.72 -5.23
CA PHE A 10 20.52 9.42 -6.38
C PHE A 10 20.33 10.94 -6.29
N GLY A 11 19.17 11.40 -5.80
CA GLY A 11 18.92 12.81 -5.51
C GLY A 11 19.92 13.36 -4.48
N ILE A 12 20.13 12.63 -3.36
CA ILE A 12 21.10 13.00 -2.32
C ILE A 12 22.52 13.05 -2.89
N ALA A 13 22.94 12.01 -3.64
CA ALA A 13 24.29 11.96 -4.23
C ALA A 13 24.53 13.09 -5.24
N SER A 14 23.52 13.44 -6.00
CA SER A 14 23.56 14.57 -6.95
C SER A 14 23.69 15.92 -6.22
N ALA A 15 22.93 16.14 -5.16
CA ALA A 15 22.99 17.34 -4.32
C ALA A 15 24.38 17.47 -3.65
N MET A 16 24.91 16.39 -3.08
CA MET A 16 26.27 16.38 -2.49
C MET A 16 27.33 16.76 -3.51
N ARG A 17 27.23 16.24 -4.73
CA ARG A 17 28.15 16.58 -5.82
C ARG A 17 28.08 18.06 -6.21
N LEU A 18 26.90 18.63 -6.35
CA LEU A 18 26.69 20.05 -6.67
C LEU A 18 27.22 20.97 -5.57
N GLN A 19 27.14 20.55 -4.31
CA GLN A 19 27.69 21.25 -3.15
C GLN A 19 29.21 21.06 -2.95
N GLY A 20 29.89 20.28 -3.81
CA GLY A 20 31.31 19.95 -3.64
C GLY A 20 31.60 19.07 -2.42
N ARG A 21 30.60 18.46 -1.79
CA ARG A 21 30.74 17.59 -0.63
C ARG A 21 31.35 16.23 -1.04
N ARG A 22 32.29 15.74 -0.23
CA ARG A 22 32.88 14.43 -0.41
C ARG A 22 32.08 13.38 0.35
N GLY A 23 31.97 12.19 -0.22
CA GLY A 23 31.27 11.06 0.39
C GLY A 23 30.69 10.12 -0.66
N SER A 24 30.05 9.04 -0.21
CA SER A 24 29.25 8.13 -1.02
C SER A 24 27.89 8.00 -0.40
N VAL A 25 26.86 7.78 -1.23
CA VAL A 25 25.49 7.54 -0.79
C VAL A 25 25.16 6.08 -1.09
N ALA A 26 24.62 5.38 -0.11
CA ALA A 26 24.19 3.99 -0.25
C ALA A 26 22.66 3.89 -0.25
N ALA A 27 22.11 3.19 -1.25
CA ALA A 27 20.71 2.78 -1.30
C ALA A 27 20.62 1.28 -1.04
N VAL A 28 19.88 0.86 -0.02
CA VAL A 28 19.58 -0.55 0.22
C VAL A 28 18.21 -0.86 -0.40
N ILE A 29 18.14 -1.91 -1.21
CA ILE A 29 16.91 -2.37 -1.85
C ILE A 29 16.83 -3.90 -1.80
N GLY A 30 15.67 -4.45 -1.42
CA GLY A 30 15.41 -5.89 -1.51
C GLY A 30 15.04 -6.31 -2.92
N ASP A 31 15.23 -7.60 -3.25
CA ASP A 31 14.86 -8.20 -4.54
C ASP A 31 13.36 -8.06 -4.85
N GLY A 32 12.49 -8.18 -3.85
CA GLY A 32 11.06 -7.90 -4.00
C GLY A 32 10.77 -6.43 -4.35
N ALA A 33 11.44 -5.47 -3.69
CA ALA A 33 11.28 -4.05 -3.97
C ALA A 33 11.88 -3.65 -5.34
N LEU A 34 12.85 -4.40 -5.85
CA LEU A 34 13.42 -4.19 -7.18
C LEU A 34 12.43 -4.51 -8.31
N THR A 35 11.32 -5.24 -8.04
CA THR A 35 10.27 -5.48 -9.04
C THR A 35 9.44 -4.25 -9.37
N GLY A 36 9.45 -3.22 -8.53
CA GLY A 36 8.68 -1.98 -8.75
C GLY A 36 9.29 -1.08 -9.83
N GLY A 37 8.46 -0.49 -10.69
CA GLY A 37 8.88 0.33 -11.85
C GLY A 37 9.80 1.48 -11.46
N MET A 38 9.54 2.18 -10.36
CA MET A 38 10.37 3.29 -9.89
C MET A 38 11.84 2.88 -9.61
N ALA A 39 12.10 1.63 -9.23
CA ALA A 39 13.46 1.12 -9.07
C ALA A 39 14.19 1.10 -10.41
N TYR A 40 13.53 0.68 -11.50
CA TYR A 40 14.09 0.69 -12.86
C TYR A 40 14.29 2.11 -13.38
N GLU A 41 13.36 3.02 -13.13
CA GLU A 41 13.52 4.44 -13.47
C GLU A 41 14.74 5.04 -12.78
N GLY A 42 14.88 4.76 -11.47
CA GLY A 42 16.03 5.18 -10.67
C GLY A 42 17.35 4.61 -11.19
N LEU A 43 17.40 3.32 -11.52
CA LEU A 43 18.58 2.68 -12.12
C LEU A 43 18.91 3.28 -13.48
N ASN A 44 17.94 3.41 -14.37
CA ASN A 44 18.13 3.96 -15.71
C ASN A 44 18.71 5.39 -15.67
N ASN A 45 18.18 6.24 -14.78
CA ASN A 45 18.66 7.61 -14.66
C ASN A 45 20.03 7.71 -13.97
N ALA A 46 20.26 6.94 -12.90
CA ALA A 46 21.50 6.99 -12.13
C ALA A 46 22.69 6.37 -12.87
N GLY A 47 22.49 5.34 -13.70
CA GLY A 47 23.57 4.54 -14.29
C GLY A 47 24.52 5.33 -15.19
N LYS A 48 24.02 6.31 -15.94
CA LYS A 48 24.85 7.21 -16.76
C LYS A 48 25.44 8.39 -16.00
N SER A 49 25.13 8.53 -14.72
CA SER A 49 25.62 9.64 -13.90
C SER A 49 27.07 9.41 -13.46
N LYS A 50 27.69 10.49 -12.95
CA LYS A 50 28.99 10.42 -12.26
C LYS A 50 28.81 10.51 -10.74
N ALA A 51 27.58 10.27 -10.23
CA ALA A 51 27.31 10.33 -8.80
C ALA A 51 27.95 9.13 -8.07
N PRO A 52 28.53 9.33 -6.89
CA PRO A 52 29.09 8.26 -6.08
C PRO A 52 27.97 7.50 -5.33
N LEU A 53 27.13 6.79 -6.09
CA LEU A 53 25.98 6.03 -5.61
C LEU A 53 26.32 4.53 -5.53
N VAL A 54 26.07 3.93 -4.38
CA VAL A 54 26.19 2.49 -4.16
C VAL A 54 24.77 1.92 -3.93
N VAL A 55 24.31 1.07 -4.83
CA VAL A 55 23.06 0.32 -4.65
C VAL A 55 23.40 -1.04 -4.06
N ILE A 56 22.93 -1.30 -2.85
CA ILE A 56 23.09 -2.60 -2.18
C ILE A 56 21.80 -3.39 -2.42
N LEU A 57 21.88 -4.36 -3.35
CA LEU A 57 20.79 -5.27 -3.64
C LEU A 57 20.83 -6.45 -2.66
N ASN A 58 19.91 -6.47 -1.70
CA ASN A 58 19.73 -7.58 -0.77
C ASN A 58 18.80 -8.63 -1.40
N ASP A 59 19.39 -9.68 -1.94
CA ASP A 59 18.68 -10.76 -2.59
C ASP A 59 18.53 -11.96 -1.62
N ASN A 60 17.30 -12.21 -1.18
CA ASN A 60 16.99 -13.37 -0.34
C ASN A 60 15.92 -14.28 -0.98
N ALA A 61 15.59 -14.08 -2.25
CA ALA A 61 14.58 -14.79 -3.02
C ALA A 61 13.15 -14.69 -2.43
N MET A 62 12.92 -13.68 -1.57
CA MET A 62 11.67 -13.51 -0.84
C MET A 62 11.26 -12.04 -0.82
N SER A 63 9.95 -11.82 -1.13
CA SER A 63 9.22 -10.65 -0.65
C SER A 63 8.42 -11.05 0.61
N ILE A 64 7.13 -10.76 0.70
CA ILE A 64 6.23 -11.38 1.70
C ILE A 64 6.01 -12.87 1.36
N SER A 65 5.98 -13.21 0.07
CA SER A 65 6.01 -14.57 -0.48
C SER A 65 7.28 -14.77 -1.31
N LYS A 66 7.50 -15.95 -1.90
CA LYS A 66 8.61 -16.15 -2.85
C LYS A 66 8.52 -15.11 -3.96
N SER A 67 9.65 -14.48 -4.27
CA SER A 67 9.75 -13.50 -5.36
C SER A 67 9.31 -14.14 -6.67
N THR A 68 8.43 -13.44 -7.40
CA THR A 68 7.82 -13.93 -8.64
C THR A 68 8.36 -13.20 -9.86
N GLY A 69 8.16 -13.78 -11.04
CA GLY A 69 8.52 -13.16 -12.31
C GLY A 69 9.94 -13.45 -12.81
N ALA A 70 10.24 -12.94 -14.01
CA ALA A 70 11.50 -13.20 -14.73
C ALA A 70 12.73 -12.66 -13.98
N LEU A 71 12.58 -11.56 -13.24
CA LEU A 71 13.67 -10.99 -12.44
C LEU A 71 14.14 -11.94 -11.34
N ALA A 72 13.22 -12.61 -10.65
CA ALA A 72 13.57 -13.59 -9.62
C ALA A 72 14.34 -14.78 -10.21
N LEU A 73 13.95 -15.25 -11.38
CA LEU A 73 14.67 -16.30 -12.13
C LEU A 73 16.07 -15.81 -12.55
N TYR A 74 16.16 -14.58 -13.03
CA TYR A 74 17.43 -13.97 -13.43
C TYR A 74 18.41 -13.86 -12.25
N LEU A 75 17.97 -13.37 -11.09
CA LEU A 75 18.80 -13.28 -9.88
C LEU A 75 19.22 -14.67 -9.38
N ALA A 76 18.31 -15.64 -9.42
CA ALA A 76 18.62 -17.04 -9.08
C ALA A 76 19.69 -17.63 -10.03
N HIS A 77 19.61 -17.32 -11.32
CA HIS A 77 20.63 -17.73 -12.31
C HIS A 77 21.99 -17.12 -11.98
N ILE A 78 22.06 -15.82 -11.67
CA ILE A 78 23.31 -15.15 -11.27
C ILE A 78 23.92 -15.84 -10.05
N ARG A 79 23.13 -16.17 -9.02
CA ARG A 79 23.61 -16.88 -7.81
C ARG A 79 24.17 -18.27 -8.10
N SER A 80 23.62 -18.96 -9.09
CA SER A 80 24.02 -20.34 -9.42
C SER A 80 25.23 -20.46 -10.33
N THR A 81 25.71 -19.36 -10.92
CA THR A 81 26.82 -19.41 -11.88
C THR A 81 28.20 -19.55 -11.19
N LYS A 82 29.07 -20.39 -11.77
CA LYS A 82 30.47 -20.63 -11.27
C LYS A 82 31.34 -19.36 -11.18
N LYS A 83 30.97 -18.27 -11.84
CA LYS A 83 31.64 -16.96 -11.79
C LYS A 83 31.70 -16.35 -10.37
N TYR A 84 30.83 -16.77 -9.45
CA TYR A 84 30.87 -16.41 -8.03
C TYR A 84 32.27 -16.68 -7.39
N TYR A 85 32.88 -17.82 -7.67
CA TYR A 85 34.17 -18.17 -7.12
C TYR A 85 35.34 -17.38 -7.72
N CYS A 86 35.25 -16.98 -8.99
CA CYS A 86 36.29 -16.16 -9.65
C CYS A 86 36.27 -14.70 -9.14
N ALA A 87 35.10 -14.13 -8.84
CA ALA A 87 34.99 -12.77 -8.31
C ALA A 87 35.66 -12.64 -6.92
N LYS A 88 35.55 -13.65 -6.08
CA LYS A 88 36.19 -13.67 -4.73
C LYS A 88 37.69 -13.61 -4.79
N GLU A 89 38.33 -14.36 -5.69
CA GLU A 89 39.79 -14.32 -5.87
C GLU A 89 40.30 -13.01 -6.47
N HIS A 90 39.50 -12.40 -7.40
CA HIS A 90 39.89 -11.13 -8.02
C HIS A 90 39.73 -9.94 -7.06
N VAL A 91 38.70 -9.94 -6.19
CA VAL A 91 38.56 -8.91 -5.14
C VAL A 91 39.69 -9.00 -4.13
N LYS A 92 40.07 -10.19 -3.70
CA LYS A 92 41.24 -10.39 -2.82
C LYS A 92 42.52 -9.92 -3.45
N SER A 93 42.78 -10.20 -4.75
CA SER A 93 43.99 -9.74 -5.45
C SER A 93 43.99 -8.21 -5.64
N LEU A 94 42.84 -7.57 -5.79
CA LEU A 94 42.72 -6.12 -5.89
C LEU A 94 43.01 -5.42 -4.56
N LEU A 95 42.55 -5.98 -3.45
CA LEU A 95 42.77 -5.42 -2.11
C LEU A 95 44.19 -5.66 -1.63
N SER A 96 44.79 -6.79 -1.94
CA SER A 96 46.21 -7.07 -1.65
C SER A 96 47.16 -6.20 -2.46
N ALA A 97 46.72 -5.62 -3.58
CA ALA A 97 47.51 -4.73 -4.43
C ALA A 97 47.40 -3.24 -4.03
N VAL A 98 46.60 -2.88 -3.03
CA VAL A 98 46.43 -1.50 -2.52
C VAL A 98 47.45 -1.25 -1.39
N PRO A 99 48.56 -0.54 -1.64
CA PRO A 99 49.46 -0.11 -0.56
C PRO A 99 48.78 1.02 0.23
N VAL A 100 48.90 0.97 1.54
CA VAL A 100 48.25 1.85 2.52
C VAL A 100 48.63 3.34 2.46
N VAL A 101 49.57 3.76 1.59
CA VAL A 101 50.09 5.15 1.58
C VAL A 101 50.37 5.66 0.15
N GLY A 102 49.81 6.85 -0.19
CA GLY A 102 50.36 7.83 -1.14
C GLY A 102 50.06 7.67 -2.64
N ASP A 103 50.60 8.54 -3.48
CA ASP A 103 50.37 8.78 -4.91
C ASP A 103 50.37 7.57 -5.89
N LYS A 104 50.53 6.37 -5.41
CA LYS A 104 50.39 5.14 -6.18
C LYS A 104 48.91 4.69 -6.40
N LEU A 105 47.96 5.37 -5.75
CA LEU A 105 46.52 5.04 -5.82
C LEU A 105 45.98 5.11 -7.26
N GLU A 106 46.43 6.08 -8.07
CA GLU A 106 45.98 6.22 -9.47
C GLU A 106 46.48 5.10 -10.38
N ARG A 107 47.70 4.61 -10.16
CA ARG A 107 48.26 3.47 -10.92
C ARG A 107 47.56 2.16 -10.58
N THR A 108 47.30 1.95 -9.29
CA THR A 108 46.58 0.75 -8.80
C THR A 108 45.15 0.73 -9.29
N ILE A 109 44.46 1.87 -9.33
CA ILE A 109 43.10 2.02 -9.91
C ILE A 109 43.14 1.71 -11.42
N ARG A 110 44.19 2.07 -12.15
CA ARG A 110 44.33 1.79 -13.59
C ARG A 110 44.59 0.30 -13.86
N THR A 111 45.38 -0.37 -13.03
CA THR A 111 45.60 -1.82 -13.09
C THR A 111 44.35 -2.61 -12.68
N ALA A 112 43.66 -2.16 -11.62
CA ALA A 112 42.38 -2.72 -11.21
C ALA A 112 41.31 -2.62 -12.31
N LYS A 113 41.26 -1.50 -13.05
CA LYS A 113 40.40 -1.33 -14.24
C LYS A 113 40.69 -2.34 -15.35
N GLY A 114 41.95 -2.70 -15.57
CA GLY A 114 42.37 -3.72 -16.54
C GLY A 114 41.92 -5.11 -16.15
N LEU A 115 42.18 -5.52 -14.92
CA LEU A 115 41.82 -6.85 -14.40
C LEU A 115 40.29 -7.05 -14.28
N ILE A 116 39.56 -5.99 -13.93
CA ILE A 116 38.08 -6.02 -13.92
C ILE A 116 37.53 -6.14 -15.36
N LYS A 117 38.15 -5.48 -16.33
CA LYS A 117 37.73 -5.51 -17.72
C LYS A 117 37.86 -6.91 -18.34
N ASP A 118 38.92 -7.63 -18.04
CA ASP A 118 39.18 -8.96 -18.61
C ASP A 118 38.33 -10.07 -17.96
N ALA A 119 37.89 -9.89 -16.69
CA ALA A 119 37.04 -10.84 -15.99
C ALA A 119 35.52 -10.73 -16.38
N ILE A 120 35.14 -9.62 -17.02
CA ILE A 120 33.74 -9.25 -17.25
C ILE A 120 33.28 -9.52 -18.71
N TYR A 121 34.17 -9.83 -19.65
CA TYR A 121 33.87 -9.73 -21.09
C TYR A 121 32.99 -10.83 -21.71
N ASP A 122 32.41 -11.75 -20.95
CA ASP A 122 31.66 -12.86 -21.60
C ASP A 122 30.15 -12.94 -21.29
N SER A 123 29.59 -12.03 -20.51
CA SER A 123 28.15 -11.76 -20.43
C SER A 123 27.89 -10.54 -19.55
N SER A 124 27.60 -9.37 -20.15
CA SER A 124 27.12 -8.21 -19.40
C SER A 124 25.80 -8.53 -18.71
N ASN A 125 25.70 -8.25 -17.41
CA ASN A 125 24.47 -8.38 -16.66
C ASN A 125 23.58 -7.13 -16.83
N MET A 126 22.31 -7.24 -16.41
CA MET A 126 21.34 -6.15 -16.51
C MET A 126 21.85 -4.83 -15.92
N PHE A 127 22.52 -4.87 -14.77
CA PHE A 127 23.02 -3.67 -14.07
C PHE A 127 24.15 -2.97 -14.84
N GLU A 128 25.02 -3.74 -15.46
CA GLU A 128 26.09 -3.21 -16.32
C GLU A 128 25.52 -2.57 -17.59
N ASN A 129 24.45 -3.15 -18.15
CA ASN A 129 23.76 -2.56 -19.29
C ASN A 129 23.10 -1.22 -18.92
N PHE A 130 22.65 -1.05 -17.67
CA PHE A 130 22.23 0.25 -17.13
C PHE A 130 23.39 1.22 -16.86
N GLY A 131 24.65 0.78 -16.92
CA GLY A 131 25.84 1.60 -16.71
C GLY A 131 26.43 1.56 -15.30
N PHE A 132 25.94 0.68 -14.45
CA PHE A 132 26.52 0.45 -13.12
C PHE A 132 27.74 -0.46 -13.18
N GLN A 133 28.64 -0.30 -12.24
CA GLN A 133 29.63 -1.34 -11.94
C GLN A 133 28.95 -2.39 -11.06
N TYR A 134 29.08 -3.64 -11.45
CA TYR A 134 28.49 -4.75 -10.69
C TYR A 134 29.56 -5.42 -9.82
N ILE A 135 29.24 -5.64 -8.54
CA ILE A 135 30.09 -6.31 -7.54
C ILE A 135 29.24 -7.41 -6.91
N GLY A 136 29.69 -8.63 -7.01
CA GLY A 136 28.97 -9.76 -6.37
C GLY A 136 28.69 -10.93 -7.34
N PRO A 137 27.84 -11.89 -6.92
CA PRO A 137 27.10 -11.92 -5.65
C PRO A 137 28.01 -12.15 -4.44
N VAL A 138 27.73 -11.46 -3.31
CA VAL A 138 28.48 -11.51 -2.06
C VAL A 138 27.64 -12.18 -0.97
N ASN A 139 28.25 -13.00 -0.11
CA ASN A 139 27.54 -13.57 1.03
C ASN A 139 27.29 -12.51 2.11
N GLY A 140 26.03 -12.08 2.28
CA GLY A 140 25.66 -11.06 3.26
C GLY A 140 25.75 -11.50 4.73
N HIS A 141 25.97 -12.79 4.98
CA HIS A 141 26.24 -13.33 6.33
C HIS A 141 27.73 -13.47 6.64
N ASP A 142 28.60 -13.17 5.67
CA ASP A 142 30.05 -13.04 5.84
C ASP A 142 30.41 -11.56 5.85
N LEU A 143 30.70 -11.05 7.05
CA LEU A 143 30.99 -9.63 7.24
C LEU A 143 32.31 -9.20 6.59
N GLU A 144 33.30 -10.08 6.48
CA GLU A 144 34.57 -9.77 5.83
C GLU A 144 34.40 -9.56 4.33
N ASP A 145 33.74 -10.52 3.64
CA ASP A 145 33.41 -10.42 2.22
C ASP A 145 32.54 -9.17 1.94
N LEU A 146 31.55 -8.86 2.81
CA LEU A 146 30.68 -7.71 2.65
C LEU A 146 31.43 -6.38 2.81
N ILE A 147 32.30 -6.26 3.83
CA ILE A 147 33.10 -5.06 4.06
C ILE A 147 34.03 -4.82 2.89
N GLU A 148 34.71 -5.87 2.39
CA GLU A 148 35.55 -5.78 1.21
C GLU A 148 34.82 -5.25 -0.02
N ALA A 149 33.63 -5.81 -0.33
CA ALA A 149 32.85 -5.38 -1.47
C ALA A 149 32.38 -3.91 -1.35
N LEU A 150 31.98 -3.47 -0.15
CA LEU A 150 31.63 -2.08 0.12
C LEU A 150 32.80 -1.12 0.03
N GLN A 151 34.01 -1.53 0.46
CA GLN A 151 35.23 -0.74 0.30
C GLN A 151 35.59 -0.54 -1.18
N VAL A 152 35.47 -1.59 -2.00
CA VAL A 152 35.68 -1.51 -3.45
C VAL A 152 34.67 -0.54 -4.09
N ALA A 153 33.39 -0.67 -3.76
CA ALA A 153 32.34 0.22 -4.26
C ALA A 153 32.61 1.70 -3.89
N LYS A 154 33.08 1.97 -2.67
CA LYS A 154 33.41 3.30 -2.18
C LYS A 154 34.61 3.92 -2.96
N ILE A 155 35.63 3.13 -3.30
CA ILE A 155 36.81 3.59 -4.02
C ILE A 155 36.48 3.94 -5.47
N MET A 156 35.52 3.23 -6.09
CA MET A 156 35.16 3.42 -7.50
C MET A 156 34.58 4.80 -7.82
N ARG A 157 33.95 5.48 -6.86
CA ARG A 157 33.35 6.82 -6.98
C ARG A 157 32.48 7.01 -8.23
N ARG A 158 31.70 5.97 -8.58
CA ARG A 158 30.75 5.92 -9.69
C ARG A 158 29.57 5.03 -9.30
N PRO A 159 28.46 5.06 -10.04
CA PRO A 159 27.35 4.17 -9.75
C PRO A 159 27.78 2.70 -9.71
N CYS A 160 27.54 2.03 -8.59
CA CYS A 160 27.86 0.62 -8.36
C CYS A 160 26.65 -0.11 -7.82
N VAL A 161 26.47 -1.39 -8.21
CA VAL A 161 25.54 -2.33 -7.56
C VAL A 161 26.37 -3.36 -6.81
N VAL A 162 26.17 -3.46 -5.51
CA VAL A 162 26.68 -4.56 -4.67
C VAL A 162 25.55 -5.55 -4.47
N HIS A 163 25.63 -6.69 -5.15
CA HIS A 163 24.64 -7.75 -5.06
C HIS A 163 24.97 -8.67 -3.89
N VAL A 164 24.14 -8.65 -2.88
CA VAL A 164 24.31 -9.38 -1.62
C VAL A 164 23.24 -10.44 -1.51
N PHE A 165 23.61 -11.70 -1.34
CA PHE A 165 22.62 -12.74 -1.06
C PHE A 165 22.54 -13.04 0.44
N THR A 166 21.31 -13.19 0.94
CA THR A 166 21.03 -13.47 2.35
C THR A 166 19.98 -14.55 2.49
N THR A 167 19.89 -15.12 3.69
CA THR A 167 18.78 -16.00 4.10
C THR A 167 17.89 -15.24 5.04
N LYS A 168 16.62 -15.04 4.68
CA LYS A 168 15.62 -14.38 5.52
C LYS A 168 15.39 -15.17 6.80
N GLY A 169 15.43 -14.50 7.96
CA GLY A 169 15.28 -15.14 9.26
C GLY A 169 16.55 -15.83 9.81
N LYS A 170 17.71 -15.66 9.15
CA LYS A 170 18.98 -16.30 9.51
C LYS A 170 19.30 -16.15 11.01
N GLY A 171 19.61 -17.28 11.65
CA GLY A 171 19.89 -17.36 13.08
C GLY A 171 18.70 -17.79 13.92
N TRP A 172 17.49 -17.86 13.35
CA TRP A 172 16.31 -18.36 14.04
C TRP A 172 15.52 -19.34 13.16
N LYS A 173 15.70 -20.63 13.42
CA LYS A 173 15.15 -21.72 12.60
C LYS A 173 13.68 -21.57 12.21
N PRO A 174 12.73 -21.21 13.10
CA PRO A 174 11.34 -21.06 12.70
C PRO A 174 11.14 -20.03 11.59
N ALA A 175 11.90 -18.92 11.62
CA ALA A 175 11.83 -17.90 10.59
C ALA A 175 12.57 -18.30 9.30
N GLU A 176 13.62 -19.09 9.38
CA GLU A 176 14.30 -19.63 8.20
C GLU A 176 13.39 -20.64 7.45
N GLU A 177 12.65 -21.48 8.19
CA GLU A 177 11.73 -22.48 7.65
C GLU A 177 10.43 -21.86 7.11
N ASN A 178 9.92 -20.79 7.75
CA ASN A 178 8.68 -20.10 7.39
C ASN A 178 8.86 -18.57 7.23
N PRO A 179 9.71 -18.11 6.33
CA PRO A 179 10.10 -16.70 6.24
C PRO A 179 8.95 -15.75 5.86
N GLY A 180 7.85 -16.27 5.31
CA GLY A 180 6.63 -15.51 5.01
C GLY A 180 5.81 -15.21 6.26
N GLU A 181 5.67 -16.18 7.16
CA GLU A 181 4.94 -16.05 8.42
C GLU A 181 5.64 -15.06 9.37
N TYR A 182 6.98 -15.11 9.39
CA TYR A 182 7.81 -14.25 10.24
C TYR A 182 8.29 -12.98 9.51
N HIS A 183 7.53 -12.51 8.52
CA HIS A 183 7.85 -11.25 7.84
C HIS A 183 7.74 -10.05 8.79
N ALA A 184 6.76 -10.08 9.69
CA ALA A 184 6.60 -9.10 10.77
C ALA A 184 6.39 -9.84 12.10
N VAL A 185 6.98 -9.32 13.17
CA VAL A 185 6.74 -9.82 14.53
C VAL A 185 5.46 -9.14 15.04
N THR A 186 4.34 -9.86 14.98
CA THR A 186 3.10 -9.41 15.61
C THR A 186 3.06 -9.90 17.06
N LYS A 187 2.66 -9.02 17.99
CA LYS A 187 2.23 -9.50 19.31
C LYS A 187 1.14 -10.55 19.09
N LYS A 188 1.19 -11.68 19.80
CA LYS A 188 0.04 -12.56 19.93
C LYS A 188 -1.08 -11.77 20.62
N SER A 189 -1.82 -10.96 19.84
CA SER A 189 -3.14 -10.52 20.28
C SER A 189 -4.03 -11.75 20.31
N SER A 190 -4.93 -11.83 21.27
CA SER A 190 -6.06 -12.77 21.23
C SER A 190 -6.64 -12.70 19.81
N ALA A 191 -6.71 -13.86 19.13
CA ALA A 191 -7.33 -13.90 17.81
C ALA A 191 -8.68 -13.18 17.87
N PRO A 192 -9.02 -12.32 16.88
CA PRO A 192 -10.32 -11.68 16.86
C PRO A 192 -11.38 -12.78 16.98
N SER A 193 -12.35 -12.58 17.86
CA SER A 193 -13.49 -13.48 17.97
C SER A 193 -14.38 -13.25 16.75
N GLY A 194 -14.23 -14.03 15.69
CA GLY A 194 -15.05 -13.93 14.49
C GLY A 194 -14.24 -13.84 13.19
N GLU A 195 -14.95 -13.84 12.08
CA GLU A 195 -14.40 -13.69 10.73
C GLU A 195 -13.88 -12.26 10.51
N THR A 196 -12.70 -12.13 9.93
CA THR A 196 -12.16 -10.83 9.54
C THR A 196 -12.69 -10.41 8.17
N PHE A 197 -12.69 -9.10 7.87
CA PHE A 197 -13.07 -8.60 6.55
C PHE A 197 -12.20 -9.20 5.43
N THR A 198 -10.91 -9.35 5.66
CA THR A 198 -9.97 -10.00 4.74
C THR A 198 -10.36 -11.46 4.45
N GLU A 199 -10.77 -12.22 5.47
CA GLU A 199 -11.24 -13.61 5.30
C GLU A 199 -12.57 -13.65 4.58
N ALA A 200 -13.52 -12.79 4.96
CA ALA A 200 -14.83 -12.69 4.32
C ALA A 200 -14.68 -12.37 2.82
N PHE A 201 -13.85 -11.39 2.46
CA PHE A 201 -13.50 -11.08 1.08
C PHE A 201 -12.91 -12.28 0.34
N GLY A 202 -11.88 -12.90 0.92
CA GLY A 202 -11.15 -13.99 0.25
C GLY A 202 -12.04 -15.22 0.00
N ARG A 203 -12.88 -15.59 0.97
CA ARG A 203 -13.84 -16.71 0.84
C ARG A 203 -14.96 -16.39 -0.14
N GLU A 204 -15.46 -15.17 -0.13
CA GLU A 204 -16.50 -14.77 -1.09
C GLU A 204 -15.96 -14.72 -2.52
N LEU A 205 -14.76 -14.18 -2.72
CA LEU A 205 -14.12 -14.20 -4.05
C LEU A 205 -13.81 -15.63 -4.52
N GLU A 206 -13.42 -16.53 -3.61
CA GLU A 206 -13.31 -17.96 -3.92
C GLU A 206 -14.63 -18.54 -4.41
N ARG A 207 -15.74 -18.27 -3.68
CA ARG A 207 -17.08 -18.75 -4.03
C ARG A 207 -17.51 -18.25 -5.41
N ILE A 208 -17.36 -16.95 -5.64
CA ILE A 208 -17.68 -16.30 -6.93
C ILE A 208 -16.82 -16.87 -8.05
N GLY A 209 -15.52 -16.98 -7.84
CA GLY A 209 -14.60 -17.51 -8.86
C GLY A 209 -14.85 -18.95 -9.25
N LYS A 210 -15.40 -19.78 -8.36
CA LYS A 210 -15.85 -21.14 -8.68
C LYS A 210 -17.10 -21.15 -9.55
N SER A 211 -17.97 -20.15 -9.43
CA SER A 211 -19.24 -20.06 -10.17
C SER A 211 -19.14 -19.29 -11.48
N ASP A 212 -18.19 -18.35 -11.61
CA ASP A 212 -18.00 -17.53 -12.81
C ASP A 212 -16.54 -17.59 -13.29
N SER A 213 -16.34 -18.16 -14.46
CA SER A 213 -15.02 -18.34 -15.07
C SER A 213 -14.39 -17.05 -15.58
N ARG A 214 -15.13 -15.94 -15.67
CA ARG A 214 -14.62 -14.65 -16.08
C ARG A 214 -13.84 -13.95 -14.96
N VAL A 215 -14.13 -14.29 -13.70
CA VAL A 215 -13.51 -13.63 -12.56
C VAL A 215 -12.03 -13.97 -12.45
N CYS A 216 -11.19 -12.94 -12.42
CA CYS A 216 -9.73 -13.02 -12.27
C CYS A 216 -9.30 -12.30 -10.99
N GLY A 217 -8.36 -12.89 -10.25
CA GLY A 217 -7.81 -12.31 -9.03
C GLY A 217 -6.40 -11.79 -9.23
N ILE A 218 -6.15 -10.52 -8.89
CA ILE A 218 -4.85 -9.85 -9.03
C ILE A 218 -4.41 -9.35 -7.66
N THR A 219 -3.11 -9.48 -7.35
CA THR A 219 -2.51 -8.88 -6.16
C THR A 219 -1.07 -8.43 -6.44
N ALA A 220 -0.58 -7.48 -5.65
CA ALA A 220 0.79 -6.96 -5.75
C ALA A 220 1.61 -7.42 -4.53
N ALA A 221 2.09 -8.66 -4.54
CA ALA A 221 2.87 -9.32 -3.49
C ALA A 221 2.15 -9.44 -2.12
N MET A 222 0.81 -9.30 -2.09
CA MET A 222 0.02 -9.28 -0.84
C MET A 222 -0.95 -10.47 -0.71
N LYS A 223 -0.69 -11.57 -1.39
CA LYS A 223 -1.60 -12.72 -1.49
C LYS A 223 -2.24 -13.15 -0.16
N TYR A 224 -1.46 -13.34 0.89
CA TYR A 224 -1.98 -13.76 2.20
C TYR A 224 -2.63 -12.60 2.95
N ALA A 225 -2.05 -11.44 2.83
CA ALA A 225 -2.45 -10.25 3.56
C ALA A 225 -3.78 -9.65 3.08
N THR A 226 -4.22 -9.96 1.87
CA THR A 226 -5.51 -9.56 1.28
C THR A 226 -6.49 -10.72 1.12
N GLY A 227 -6.23 -11.90 1.70
CA GLY A 227 -7.13 -13.06 1.57
C GLY A 227 -7.14 -13.74 0.20
N MET A 228 -6.29 -13.32 -0.74
CA MET A 228 -6.24 -13.86 -2.10
C MET A 228 -5.71 -15.29 -2.20
N ASN A 229 -5.18 -15.85 -1.09
CA ASN A 229 -4.81 -17.26 -1.00
C ASN A 229 -6.01 -18.20 -1.19
N TYR A 230 -7.23 -17.81 -0.77
CA TYR A 230 -8.44 -18.59 -0.99
C TYR A 230 -8.75 -18.72 -2.48
N PHE A 231 -8.79 -17.59 -3.19
CA PHE A 231 -9.03 -17.57 -4.63
C PHE A 231 -7.92 -18.33 -5.40
N LYS A 232 -6.65 -18.11 -5.06
CA LYS A 232 -5.52 -18.81 -5.70
C LYS A 232 -5.64 -20.31 -5.58
N ASN A 233 -6.04 -20.83 -4.42
CA ASN A 233 -6.16 -22.28 -4.19
C ASN A 233 -7.30 -22.89 -5.02
N ALA A 234 -8.38 -22.14 -5.25
CA ALA A 234 -9.54 -22.61 -6.01
C ALA A 234 -9.41 -22.36 -7.53
N CYS A 235 -8.78 -21.27 -7.92
CA CYS A 235 -8.72 -20.79 -9.32
C CYS A 235 -7.28 -20.39 -9.72
N PRO A 236 -6.29 -21.30 -9.64
CA PRO A 236 -4.88 -20.96 -9.81
C PRO A 236 -4.54 -20.35 -11.17
N GLU A 237 -5.22 -20.76 -12.25
CA GLU A 237 -4.99 -20.28 -13.62
C GLU A 237 -5.48 -18.84 -13.86
N ARG A 238 -6.34 -18.34 -12.96
CA ARG A 238 -6.91 -16.99 -13.03
C ARG A 238 -6.43 -16.08 -11.91
N PHE A 239 -5.38 -16.50 -11.21
CA PHE A 239 -4.73 -15.74 -10.16
C PHE A 239 -3.39 -15.19 -10.64
N PHE A 240 -3.19 -13.88 -10.47
CA PHE A 240 -2.00 -13.15 -10.89
C PHE A 240 -1.38 -12.40 -9.71
N ASP A 241 -0.15 -12.76 -9.34
CA ASP A 241 0.68 -11.99 -8.41
C ASP A 241 1.74 -11.25 -9.24
N VAL A 242 1.58 -9.95 -9.36
CA VAL A 242 2.43 -9.10 -10.21
C VAL A 242 3.72 -8.62 -9.52
N GLY A 243 3.97 -9.05 -8.29
CA GLY A 243 5.05 -8.49 -7.47
C GLY A 243 4.68 -7.11 -6.92
N ILE A 244 5.65 -6.34 -6.42
CA ILE A 244 5.38 -5.00 -5.87
C ILE A 244 5.28 -4.00 -7.04
N ALA A 245 4.17 -4.07 -7.78
CA ALA A 245 3.96 -3.33 -9.02
C ALA A 245 2.48 -2.93 -9.18
N GLU A 246 1.98 -2.06 -8.29
CA GLU A 246 0.57 -1.67 -8.23
C GLU A 246 0.12 -0.96 -9.50
N GLN A 247 0.96 -0.11 -10.12
CA GLN A 247 0.66 0.54 -11.39
C GLN A 247 0.40 -0.50 -12.48
N HIS A 248 1.30 -1.48 -12.61
CA HIS A 248 1.13 -2.59 -13.56
C HIS A 248 -0.14 -3.39 -13.28
N ALA A 249 -0.47 -3.64 -12.00
CA ALA A 249 -1.67 -4.36 -11.62
C ALA A 249 -2.96 -3.70 -12.16
N VAL A 250 -3.06 -2.38 -12.07
CA VAL A 250 -4.23 -1.62 -12.54
C VAL A 250 -4.33 -1.70 -14.07
N THR A 251 -3.26 -1.37 -14.80
CA THR A 251 -3.24 -1.44 -16.27
C THR A 251 -3.48 -2.87 -16.77
N PHE A 252 -2.91 -3.87 -16.09
CA PHE A 252 -3.15 -5.29 -16.41
C PHE A 252 -4.61 -5.70 -16.19
N ALA A 253 -5.23 -5.20 -15.10
CA ALA A 253 -6.67 -5.40 -14.86
C ALA A 253 -7.52 -4.79 -15.98
N ALA A 254 -7.21 -3.57 -16.43
CA ALA A 254 -7.88 -2.93 -17.55
C ALA A 254 -7.78 -3.80 -18.83
N GLY A 255 -6.58 -4.32 -19.13
CA GLY A 255 -6.39 -5.22 -20.27
C GLY A 255 -7.23 -6.51 -20.20
N LEU A 256 -7.35 -7.11 -19.01
CA LEU A 256 -8.23 -8.28 -18.81
C LEU A 256 -9.70 -7.93 -19.02
N ALA A 257 -10.13 -6.76 -18.55
CA ALA A 257 -11.51 -6.31 -18.67
C ALA A 257 -11.91 -6.01 -20.12
N VAL A 258 -11.01 -5.44 -20.93
CA VAL A 258 -11.23 -5.21 -22.37
C VAL A 258 -11.54 -6.51 -23.11
N GLU A 259 -10.95 -7.62 -22.70
CA GLU A 259 -11.22 -8.96 -23.26
C GLU A 259 -12.41 -9.67 -22.58
N GLY A 260 -13.23 -8.95 -21.81
CA GLY A 260 -14.47 -9.45 -21.20
C GLY A 260 -14.30 -10.25 -19.90
N MET A 261 -13.11 -10.20 -19.27
CA MET A 261 -12.93 -10.76 -17.94
C MET A 261 -13.44 -9.80 -16.86
N LEU A 262 -13.65 -10.32 -15.66
CA LEU A 262 -14.02 -9.56 -14.47
C LEU A 262 -12.85 -9.53 -13.47
N PRO A 263 -11.89 -8.61 -13.64
CA PRO A 263 -10.71 -8.54 -12.80
C PRO A 263 -11.03 -7.93 -11.43
N VAL A 264 -10.49 -8.55 -10.38
CA VAL A 264 -10.51 -8.04 -9.00
C VAL A 264 -9.08 -7.80 -8.55
N PHE A 265 -8.70 -6.56 -8.37
CA PHE A 265 -7.39 -6.18 -7.83
C PHE A 265 -7.49 -5.96 -6.32
N ALA A 266 -6.89 -6.87 -5.55
CA ALA A 266 -6.86 -6.79 -4.08
C ALA A 266 -5.54 -6.15 -3.61
N VAL A 267 -5.69 -5.02 -2.92
CA VAL A 267 -4.57 -4.14 -2.55
C VAL A 267 -4.87 -3.40 -1.24
N TYR A 268 -3.84 -3.05 -0.47
CA TYR A 268 -4.01 -2.15 0.67
C TYR A 268 -4.33 -0.73 0.22
N SER A 269 -5.21 -0.05 0.94
CA SER A 269 -5.60 1.34 0.70
C SER A 269 -4.39 2.25 0.45
N THR A 270 -3.40 2.22 1.34
CA THR A 270 -2.19 3.05 1.22
C THR A 270 -1.36 2.73 -0.02
N PHE A 271 -1.32 1.47 -0.49
CA PHE A 271 -0.55 1.08 -1.67
C PHE A 271 -1.29 1.33 -2.98
N LEU A 272 -2.62 1.40 -2.95
CA LEU A 272 -3.43 1.77 -4.12
C LEU A 272 -3.06 3.16 -4.66
N GLN A 273 -2.57 4.07 -3.81
CA GLN A 273 -2.10 5.41 -4.21
C GLN A 273 -1.07 5.37 -5.33
N ARG A 274 -0.25 4.30 -5.42
CA ARG A 274 0.74 4.13 -6.48
C ARG A 274 0.14 3.90 -7.87
N GLY A 275 -1.09 3.42 -7.93
CA GLY A 275 -1.83 3.17 -9.17
C GLY A 275 -2.81 4.29 -9.54
N PHE A 276 -2.79 5.45 -8.88
CA PHE A 276 -3.78 6.50 -9.09
C PHE A 276 -3.86 6.98 -10.55
N ASP A 277 -2.72 7.24 -11.17
CA ASP A 277 -2.65 7.67 -12.58
C ASP A 277 -3.25 6.60 -13.52
N GLN A 278 -2.94 5.33 -13.29
CA GLN A 278 -3.45 4.22 -14.11
C GLN A 278 -4.95 4.00 -13.88
N ILE A 279 -5.45 4.23 -12.67
CA ILE A 279 -6.89 4.19 -12.39
C ILE A 279 -7.60 5.28 -13.22
N VAL A 280 -7.07 6.49 -13.25
CA VAL A 280 -7.63 7.60 -14.04
C VAL A 280 -7.50 7.34 -15.53
N HIS A 281 -6.28 7.07 -16.01
CA HIS A 281 -5.97 7.02 -17.44
C HIS A 281 -6.42 5.72 -18.10
N ASP A 282 -6.08 4.56 -17.50
CA ASP A 282 -6.26 3.26 -18.16
C ASP A 282 -7.62 2.63 -17.87
N CYS A 283 -8.33 3.11 -16.83
CA CYS A 283 -9.62 2.57 -16.45
C CYS A 283 -10.76 3.59 -16.58
N ALA A 284 -10.67 4.75 -15.90
CA ALA A 284 -11.80 5.67 -15.81
C ALA A 284 -12.12 6.38 -17.13
N ILE A 285 -11.11 6.83 -17.90
CA ILE A 285 -11.30 7.50 -19.18
C ILE A 285 -12.01 6.56 -20.16
N GLU A 286 -11.60 5.31 -20.23
CA GLU A 286 -12.17 4.29 -21.11
C GLU A 286 -13.44 3.63 -20.53
N ASN A 287 -13.86 4.03 -19.35
CA ASN A 287 -14.97 3.41 -18.60
C ASN A 287 -14.84 1.89 -18.47
N THR A 288 -13.61 1.40 -18.31
CA THR A 288 -13.31 -0.03 -18.22
C THR A 288 -13.75 -0.59 -16.88
N HIS A 289 -14.46 -1.73 -16.87
CA HIS A 289 -14.95 -2.34 -15.65
C HIS A 289 -13.85 -3.08 -14.88
N VAL A 290 -13.37 -2.47 -13.80
CA VAL A 290 -12.36 -3.03 -12.90
C VAL A 290 -12.85 -2.96 -11.45
N THR A 291 -12.84 -4.08 -10.74
CA THR A 291 -13.15 -4.11 -9.32
C THR A 291 -11.89 -3.97 -8.47
N LEU A 292 -11.88 -2.98 -7.57
CA LEU A 292 -10.81 -2.72 -6.62
C LEU A 292 -11.26 -3.21 -5.23
N ALA A 293 -10.62 -4.25 -4.69
CA ALA A 293 -10.82 -4.69 -3.31
C ALA A 293 -9.76 -4.01 -2.42
N VAL A 294 -10.19 -2.94 -1.75
CA VAL A 294 -9.32 -2.03 -1.01
C VAL A 294 -9.30 -2.40 0.47
N ASP A 295 -8.32 -3.22 0.84
CA ASP A 295 -8.13 -3.69 2.20
C ASP A 295 -7.39 -2.64 3.05
N ARG A 296 -7.53 -2.66 4.37
CA ARG A 296 -6.94 -1.69 5.32
C ARG A 296 -7.40 -0.25 5.09
N ALA A 297 -8.66 -0.05 4.70
CA ALA A 297 -9.26 1.28 4.65
C ALA A 297 -9.48 1.84 6.07
N GLY A 298 -9.23 3.14 6.25
CA GLY A 298 -9.29 3.79 7.56
C GLY A 298 -8.03 3.55 8.42
N PHE A 299 -8.18 3.54 9.73
CA PHE A 299 -7.07 3.37 10.65
C PHE A 299 -6.62 1.91 10.74
N THR A 300 -5.30 1.70 10.64
CA THR A 300 -4.69 0.37 10.62
C THR A 300 -3.98 0.00 11.92
N GLY A 301 -3.99 0.91 12.89
CA GLY A 301 -3.43 0.68 14.21
C GLY A 301 -1.90 0.72 14.21
N GLU A 302 -1.29 -0.35 14.72
CA GLU A 302 0.15 -0.46 14.95
C GLU A 302 1.01 -0.45 13.66
N ASP A 303 0.41 -0.55 12.48
CA ASP A 303 1.13 -0.53 11.20
C ASP A 303 1.76 0.86 10.91
N GLY A 304 1.40 1.90 11.67
CA GLY A 304 2.02 3.22 11.67
C GLY A 304 1.58 4.14 10.54
N GLU A 305 2.17 5.34 10.49
CA GLU A 305 1.79 6.44 9.60
C GLU A 305 1.76 6.07 8.11
N THR A 306 2.67 5.19 7.68
CA THR A 306 2.82 4.80 6.29
C THR A 306 1.76 3.84 5.78
N HIS A 307 0.93 3.27 6.67
CA HIS A 307 -0.04 2.24 6.33
C HIS A 307 -1.50 2.65 6.55
N GLN A 308 -1.75 3.84 7.09
CA GLN A 308 -3.12 4.33 7.31
C GLN A 308 -3.87 4.51 5.99
N GLY A 309 -5.08 3.96 5.93
CA GLY A 309 -5.95 4.02 4.75
C GLY A 309 -6.91 5.21 4.79
N ILE A 310 -6.39 6.42 4.96
CA ILE A 310 -7.20 7.64 5.14
C ILE A 310 -7.45 8.44 3.87
N PHE A 311 -6.73 8.14 2.78
CA PHE A 311 -6.77 8.93 1.54
C PHE A 311 -7.63 8.28 0.44
N ASP A 312 -7.88 6.98 0.49
CA ASP A 312 -8.50 6.22 -0.59
C ASP A 312 -9.92 6.70 -0.94
N ALA A 313 -10.75 7.03 0.07
CA ALA A 313 -12.11 7.50 -0.16
C ALA A 313 -12.12 8.84 -0.93
N ALA A 314 -11.32 9.83 -0.47
CA ALA A 314 -11.18 11.12 -1.13
C ALA A 314 -10.62 10.99 -2.55
N MET A 315 -9.58 10.17 -2.71
CA MET A 315 -8.91 9.90 -3.97
C MET A 315 -9.87 9.26 -4.98
N LEU A 316 -10.52 8.16 -4.62
CA LEU A 316 -11.42 7.44 -5.53
C LEU A 316 -12.68 8.24 -5.86
N ALA A 317 -13.25 8.96 -4.89
CA ALA A 317 -14.42 9.81 -5.12
C ALA A 317 -14.14 11.01 -6.04
N SER A 318 -12.88 11.35 -6.30
CA SER A 318 -12.50 12.41 -7.24
C SER A 318 -12.45 11.95 -8.71
N ILE A 319 -12.51 10.63 -8.94
CA ILE A 319 -12.36 10.06 -10.28
C ILE A 319 -13.73 9.82 -10.90
N PRO A 320 -14.02 10.35 -12.12
CA PRO A 320 -15.25 10.03 -12.85
C PRO A 320 -15.39 8.52 -13.11
N ASN A 321 -16.61 8.07 -13.37
CA ASN A 321 -16.91 6.65 -13.66
C ASN A 321 -16.45 5.69 -12.55
N THR A 322 -16.45 6.16 -11.31
CA THR A 322 -15.98 5.38 -10.14
C THR A 322 -17.06 5.31 -9.08
N THR A 323 -17.43 4.09 -8.72
CA THR A 323 -18.34 3.79 -7.60
C THR A 323 -17.56 3.25 -6.43
N VAL A 324 -17.81 3.76 -5.22
CA VAL A 324 -17.10 3.36 -4.01
C VAL A 324 -18.08 2.87 -2.94
N PHE A 325 -17.90 1.65 -2.49
CA PHE A 325 -18.62 1.02 -1.40
C PHE A 325 -17.75 0.92 -0.15
N SER A 326 -18.35 1.11 1.02
CA SER A 326 -17.69 0.98 2.33
C SER A 326 -18.56 0.18 3.30
N PRO A 327 -18.52 -1.15 3.22
CA PRO A 327 -19.32 -2.03 4.08
C PRO A 327 -18.91 -1.94 5.54
N ALA A 328 -19.90 -2.12 6.44
CA ALA A 328 -19.73 -2.12 7.88
C ALA A 328 -19.70 -3.53 8.51
N SER A 329 -20.08 -4.57 7.75
CA SER A 329 -20.08 -5.97 8.18
C SER A 329 -19.57 -6.91 7.09
N ALA A 330 -19.24 -8.15 7.47
CA ALA A 330 -18.80 -9.18 6.53
C ALA A 330 -19.88 -9.53 5.51
N ASP A 331 -21.14 -9.62 5.95
CA ASP A 331 -22.27 -9.90 5.05
C ASP A 331 -22.51 -8.75 4.07
N GLU A 332 -22.40 -7.53 4.54
CA GLU A 332 -22.50 -6.35 3.67
C GLU A 332 -21.34 -6.27 2.66
N LEU A 333 -20.12 -6.69 3.06
CA LEU A 333 -18.99 -6.80 2.14
C LEU A 333 -19.28 -7.80 1.01
N ARG A 334 -19.87 -8.95 1.33
CA ARG A 334 -20.27 -9.95 0.32
C ARG A 334 -21.28 -9.39 -0.69
N LEU A 335 -22.26 -8.65 -0.20
CA LEU A 335 -23.23 -7.96 -1.07
C LEU A 335 -22.56 -6.89 -1.92
N CYS A 336 -21.74 -6.02 -1.32
CA CYS A 336 -21.01 -4.97 -2.04
C CYS A 336 -20.06 -5.53 -3.10
N LEU A 337 -19.39 -6.67 -2.82
CA LEU A 337 -18.53 -7.32 -3.81
C LEU A 337 -19.33 -7.85 -5.01
N SER A 338 -20.51 -8.44 -4.76
CA SER A 338 -21.39 -8.88 -5.84
C SER A 338 -21.93 -7.71 -6.64
N GLU A 339 -22.34 -6.63 -5.99
CA GLU A 339 -22.81 -5.39 -6.63
C GLU A 339 -21.72 -4.75 -7.48
N ALA A 340 -20.50 -4.68 -6.95
CA ALA A 340 -19.32 -4.14 -7.64
C ALA A 340 -18.95 -4.95 -8.90
N LEU A 341 -19.10 -6.27 -8.85
CA LEU A 341 -18.72 -7.16 -9.97
C LEU A 341 -19.77 -7.22 -11.08
N TYR A 342 -21.05 -7.11 -10.75
CA TYR A 342 -22.11 -7.47 -11.70
C TYR A 342 -23.10 -6.36 -12.02
N ASN A 343 -23.21 -5.34 -11.17
CA ASN A 343 -24.26 -4.32 -11.29
C ASN A 343 -23.69 -2.88 -11.30
N THR A 344 -22.38 -2.74 -11.45
CA THR A 344 -21.72 -1.43 -11.47
C THR A 344 -20.93 -1.29 -12.76
N ASP A 345 -21.11 -0.18 -13.46
CA ASP A 345 -20.30 0.16 -14.64
C ASP A 345 -19.00 0.88 -14.22
N GLY A 346 -17.98 0.82 -15.06
CA GLY A 346 -16.70 1.48 -14.84
C GLY A 346 -15.94 0.89 -13.65
N ILE A 347 -15.28 1.73 -12.87
CA ILE A 347 -14.50 1.31 -11.72
C ILE A 347 -15.42 1.11 -10.51
N ALA A 348 -15.33 -0.05 -9.88
CA ALA A 348 -16.04 -0.35 -8.65
C ALA A 348 -15.06 -0.67 -7.52
N ALA A 349 -15.02 0.16 -6.47
CA ALA A 349 -14.16 -0.05 -5.31
C ALA A 349 -14.96 -0.50 -4.10
N VAL A 350 -14.57 -1.61 -3.48
CA VAL A 350 -15.09 -2.06 -2.18
C VAL A 350 -13.98 -1.89 -1.16
N ARG A 351 -14.11 -0.89 -0.28
CA ARG A 351 -13.12 -0.56 0.74
C ARG A 351 -13.54 -1.07 2.12
N TYR A 352 -12.67 -1.80 2.80
CA TYR A 352 -12.97 -2.40 4.10
C TYR A 352 -11.78 -2.33 5.05
N PRO A 353 -12.04 -2.30 6.39
CA PRO A 353 -11.00 -2.09 7.38
C PRO A 353 -10.21 -3.37 7.68
N LYS A 354 -9.06 -3.20 8.35
CA LYS A 354 -8.32 -4.28 9.01
C LYS A 354 -9.12 -4.83 10.21
N GLY A 355 -9.17 -6.15 10.34
CA GLY A 355 -9.80 -6.82 11.50
C GLY A 355 -11.22 -7.29 11.22
N GLY A 356 -11.97 -7.53 12.29
CA GLY A 356 -13.37 -7.98 12.25
C GLY A 356 -14.37 -6.83 12.39
N GLU A 357 -15.65 -7.18 12.37
CA GLU A 357 -16.76 -6.24 12.58
C GLU A 357 -16.89 -5.76 14.03
N ASN A 358 -17.41 -4.54 14.21
CA ASN A 358 -17.60 -3.93 15.52
C ASN A 358 -19.07 -3.91 15.97
N GLY A 359 -19.93 -4.70 15.35
CA GLY A 359 -21.37 -4.77 15.68
C GLY A 359 -22.19 -5.29 14.51
N SER A 360 -23.46 -5.57 14.77
CA SER A 360 -24.40 -6.03 13.74
C SER A 360 -25.08 -4.84 13.07
N VAL A 361 -25.13 -4.86 11.74
CA VAL A 361 -25.91 -3.94 10.90
C VAL A 361 -26.72 -4.77 9.92
N GLU A 362 -27.91 -4.30 9.53
CA GLU A 362 -28.65 -4.91 8.42
C GLU A 362 -27.91 -4.61 7.11
N PRO A 363 -27.54 -5.64 6.33
CA PRO A 363 -26.76 -5.44 5.12
C PRO A 363 -27.49 -4.65 4.04
N SER A 364 -26.78 -3.73 3.40
CA SER A 364 -27.26 -2.87 2.30
C SER A 364 -26.18 -2.67 1.25
N VAL A 365 -26.51 -2.21 0.06
CA VAL A 365 -25.55 -1.80 -0.98
C VAL A 365 -25.56 -0.30 -1.26
N SER A 366 -26.44 0.45 -0.59
CA SER A 366 -26.60 1.88 -0.86
C SER A 366 -26.49 2.73 0.40
N TRP A 367 -27.49 2.74 1.23
CA TRP A 367 -27.55 3.48 2.48
C TRP A 367 -28.65 2.92 3.38
N ASP A 368 -28.63 3.33 4.66
CA ASP A 368 -29.64 2.97 5.65
C ASP A 368 -29.83 4.11 6.65
N TRP A 369 -31.02 4.22 7.21
CA TRP A 369 -31.41 5.31 8.08
C TRP A 369 -32.42 4.89 9.13
N SER A 370 -32.33 5.46 10.31
CA SER A 370 -33.35 5.29 11.33
C SER A 370 -33.58 6.59 12.09
N GLY A 371 -34.83 7.03 12.16
CA GLY A 371 -35.20 8.24 12.88
C GLY A 371 -36.61 8.72 12.66
N LYS A 372 -36.90 9.91 13.21
CA LYS A 372 -38.22 10.57 13.16
C LYS A 372 -38.19 11.93 12.46
N ARG A 373 -37.01 12.36 12.01
CA ARG A 373 -36.69 13.68 11.40
C ARG A 373 -36.82 14.87 12.36
N GLY A 374 -36.03 15.90 12.12
CA GLY A 374 -36.24 17.22 12.70
C GLY A 374 -35.20 17.72 13.71
N GLY A 375 -34.41 16.88 14.34
CA GLY A 375 -33.38 17.27 15.31
C GLY A 375 -31.94 17.24 14.70
N THR A 376 -31.07 16.47 15.31
CA THR A 376 -29.71 16.22 14.85
C THR A 376 -29.67 14.88 14.09
N LEU A 377 -28.94 14.87 12.96
CA LEU A 377 -28.61 13.66 12.21
C LEU A 377 -27.13 13.36 12.35
N ALA A 378 -26.76 12.17 12.81
CA ALA A 378 -25.43 11.62 12.75
C ALA A 378 -25.26 10.83 11.45
N VAL A 379 -24.20 11.09 10.72
CA VAL A 379 -23.89 10.41 9.45
C VAL A 379 -22.52 9.76 9.52
N SER A 380 -22.36 8.55 8.99
CA SER A 380 -21.07 7.89 8.82
C SER A 380 -21.11 6.79 7.76
N TYR A 381 -19.99 6.10 7.56
CA TYR A 381 -19.85 4.93 6.70
C TYR A 381 -18.86 3.91 7.25
N GLY A 382 -18.88 2.71 6.69
CA GLY A 382 -17.96 1.64 7.02
C GLY A 382 -18.01 1.23 8.50
N ARG A 383 -16.89 0.83 9.10
CA ARG A 383 -16.89 0.32 10.49
C ARG A 383 -17.29 1.36 11.53
N LEU A 384 -17.22 2.68 11.22
CA LEU A 384 -17.71 3.70 12.16
C LEU A 384 -19.20 3.64 12.37
N SER A 385 -19.96 3.05 11.46
CA SER A 385 -21.43 2.96 11.53
C SER A 385 -21.90 2.38 12.85
N ALA A 386 -21.23 1.35 13.37
CA ALA A 386 -21.58 0.75 14.67
C ALA A 386 -21.35 1.71 15.85
N ASN A 387 -20.20 2.40 15.88
CA ASN A 387 -19.91 3.41 16.91
C ASN A 387 -20.89 4.58 16.82
N MET A 388 -21.15 5.07 15.63
CA MET A 388 -22.07 6.19 15.37
C MET A 388 -23.50 5.87 15.78
N THR A 389 -24.03 4.71 15.41
CA THR A 389 -25.39 4.32 15.80
C THR A 389 -25.54 4.14 17.32
N ALA A 390 -24.51 3.59 17.99
CA ALA A 390 -24.50 3.49 19.44
C ALA A 390 -24.40 4.87 20.11
N ALA A 391 -23.57 5.78 19.58
CA ALA A 391 -23.43 7.14 20.07
C ALA A 391 -24.74 7.95 19.89
N ALA A 392 -25.40 7.83 18.75
CA ALA A 392 -26.71 8.48 18.49
C ALA A 392 -27.78 8.01 19.46
N ARG A 393 -27.86 6.71 19.77
CA ARG A 393 -28.77 6.17 20.79
C ARG A 393 -28.45 6.71 22.19
N GLU A 394 -27.18 6.76 22.57
CA GLU A 394 -26.73 7.30 23.83
C GLU A 394 -27.05 8.80 23.97
N ALA A 395 -26.76 9.59 22.93
CA ALA A 395 -27.08 11.02 22.88
C ALA A 395 -28.60 11.25 23.02
N SER A 396 -29.42 10.45 22.34
CA SER A 396 -30.88 10.54 22.42
C SER A 396 -31.44 10.26 23.84
N GLN A 397 -30.75 9.43 24.64
CA GLN A 397 -31.12 9.17 26.02
C GLN A 397 -30.80 10.33 26.96
N ARG A 398 -29.91 11.21 26.55
CA ARG A 398 -29.44 12.36 27.36
C ARG A 398 -30.18 13.67 27.09
N GLY A 399 -30.97 13.75 26.02
CA GLY A 399 -31.60 14.99 25.62
C GLY A 399 -32.47 14.90 24.37
N GLU A 400 -32.24 15.78 23.40
CA GLU A 400 -32.95 15.81 22.13
C GLU A 400 -32.70 14.57 21.27
N PRO A 401 -33.70 14.05 20.55
CA PRO A 401 -33.50 12.88 19.70
C PRO A 401 -32.46 13.09 18.64
N VAL A 402 -31.51 12.15 18.54
CA VAL A 402 -30.50 12.07 17.50
C VAL A 402 -30.82 10.88 16.61
N ASP A 403 -31.07 11.16 15.37
CA ASP A 403 -31.25 10.15 14.33
C ASP A 403 -29.92 9.80 13.68
N TRP A 404 -29.86 8.67 12.95
CA TRP A 404 -28.64 8.28 12.27
C TRP A 404 -28.90 7.85 10.82
N LEU A 405 -27.88 8.09 9.98
CA LEU A 405 -27.80 7.67 8.59
C LEU A 405 -26.41 7.08 8.33
N ARG A 406 -26.35 5.90 7.76
CA ARG A 406 -25.11 5.31 7.30
C ARG A 406 -25.11 5.16 5.78
N LEU A 407 -24.01 5.53 5.17
CA LEU A 407 -23.74 5.29 3.77
C LEU A 407 -23.02 3.95 3.61
N VAL A 408 -23.40 3.18 2.61
CA VAL A 408 -22.68 2.00 2.15
C VAL A 408 -22.03 2.30 0.81
N ARG A 409 -22.79 2.83 -0.15
CA ARG A 409 -22.24 3.49 -1.33
C ARG A 409 -21.90 4.93 -0.94
N ILE A 410 -20.60 5.25 -0.89
CA ILE A 410 -20.09 6.56 -0.47
C ILE A 410 -19.79 7.48 -1.63
N SER A 411 -19.66 6.94 -2.85
CA SER A 411 -19.52 7.69 -4.10
C SER A 411 -20.11 6.87 -5.27
N PRO A 412 -20.98 7.45 -6.13
CA PRO A 412 -21.69 8.70 -5.88
C PRO A 412 -22.61 8.56 -4.66
N ILE A 413 -22.75 9.65 -3.90
CA ILE A 413 -23.61 9.68 -2.71
C ILE A 413 -25.07 9.51 -3.17
N PRO A 414 -25.85 8.59 -2.56
CA PRO A 414 -27.27 8.40 -2.91
C PRO A 414 -28.09 9.67 -2.68
N GLU A 415 -28.84 10.10 -3.69
CA GLU A 415 -29.63 11.34 -3.62
C GLU A 415 -30.70 11.28 -2.52
N GLU A 416 -31.31 10.12 -2.30
CA GLU A 416 -32.31 9.92 -1.25
C GLU A 416 -31.71 10.09 0.16
N ALA A 417 -30.43 9.72 0.35
CA ALA A 417 -29.73 9.97 1.60
C ALA A 417 -29.54 11.47 1.84
N LEU A 418 -29.17 12.23 0.81
CA LEU A 418 -29.07 13.70 0.86
C LEU A 418 -30.43 14.33 1.13
N ARG A 419 -31.50 13.91 0.41
CA ARG A 419 -32.87 14.39 0.63
C ARG A 419 -33.37 14.11 2.06
N THR A 420 -33.00 12.99 2.63
CA THR A 420 -33.31 12.67 4.03
C THR A 420 -32.60 13.63 4.97
N ALA A 421 -31.31 13.92 4.75
CA ALA A 421 -30.53 14.83 5.57
C ALA A 421 -31.05 16.30 5.54
N LEU A 422 -31.65 16.76 4.44
CA LEU A 422 -32.24 18.10 4.33
C LEU A 422 -33.32 18.41 5.39
N SER A 423 -34.00 17.37 5.94
CA SER A 423 -35.03 17.53 6.93
C SER A 423 -34.55 17.81 8.35
N TYR A 424 -33.23 17.86 8.58
CA TYR A 424 -32.63 18.04 9.90
C TYR A 424 -32.14 19.45 10.13
N LYS A 425 -32.17 19.91 11.37
CA LYS A 425 -31.63 21.21 11.77
C LYS A 425 -30.09 21.20 11.85
N ARG A 426 -29.53 20.05 12.18
CA ARG A 426 -28.09 19.82 12.30
C ARG A 426 -27.68 18.47 11.74
N VAL A 427 -26.59 18.43 10.99
CA VAL A 427 -25.99 17.20 10.48
C VAL A 427 -24.54 17.13 10.94
N VAL A 428 -24.12 16.03 11.57
CA VAL A 428 -22.76 15.76 11.99
C VAL A 428 -22.27 14.52 11.25
N PHE A 429 -21.28 14.71 10.39
CA PHE A 429 -20.68 13.65 9.60
C PHE A 429 -19.38 13.14 10.25
N PHE A 430 -19.27 11.84 10.49
CA PHE A 430 -18.08 11.21 11.05
C PHE A 430 -17.41 10.32 10.00
N GLU A 431 -16.15 10.56 9.71
CA GLU A 431 -15.40 9.76 8.74
C GLU A 431 -13.99 9.38 9.23
N GLU A 432 -13.64 8.13 8.97
CA GLU A 432 -12.31 7.57 9.22
C GLU A 432 -11.44 7.81 7.95
N GLY A 433 -11.19 9.09 7.67
CA GLY A 433 -10.53 9.57 6.49
C GLY A 433 -10.07 11.02 6.67
N ILE A 434 -9.33 11.51 5.67
CA ILE A 434 -8.92 12.92 5.62
C ILE A 434 -10.14 13.79 5.33
N LEU A 435 -10.24 14.94 6.01
CA LEU A 435 -11.35 15.90 5.80
C LEU A 435 -11.30 16.50 4.40
N GLN A 436 -10.12 16.99 3.99
CA GLN A 436 -9.93 17.68 2.73
C GLN A 436 -10.25 16.80 1.53
N GLY A 437 -11.32 17.11 0.81
CA GLY A 437 -11.83 16.33 -0.30
C GLY A 437 -12.53 15.01 0.11
N GLY A 438 -12.70 14.77 1.41
CA GLY A 438 -13.35 13.61 1.98
C GLY A 438 -14.84 13.51 1.65
N ILE A 439 -15.44 12.39 2.05
CA ILE A 439 -16.87 12.15 1.78
C ILE A 439 -17.75 13.11 2.58
N GLY A 440 -17.33 13.47 3.80
CA GLY A 440 -18.04 14.44 4.62
C GLY A 440 -18.14 15.84 3.98
N GLU A 441 -17.00 16.34 3.45
CA GLU A 441 -17.04 17.62 2.71
C GLU A 441 -17.92 17.55 1.46
N ARG A 442 -17.86 16.47 0.70
CA ARG A 442 -18.70 16.25 -0.49
C ARG A 442 -20.18 16.17 -0.14
N PHE A 443 -20.50 15.50 0.97
CA PHE A 443 -21.86 15.41 1.49
C PHE A 443 -22.39 16.81 1.86
N GLY A 444 -21.59 17.60 2.57
CA GLY A 444 -21.92 18.98 2.94
C GLY A 444 -22.11 19.89 1.72
N ALA A 445 -21.20 19.81 0.72
CA ALA A 445 -21.33 20.57 -0.52
C ALA A 445 -22.64 20.23 -1.27
N ALA A 446 -22.95 18.93 -1.40
CA ALA A 446 -24.18 18.49 -2.04
C ALA A 446 -25.45 18.98 -1.27
N LEU A 447 -25.42 18.96 0.06
CA LEU A 447 -26.52 19.52 0.86
C LEU A 447 -26.71 21.01 0.61
N LEU A 448 -25.62 21.80 0.54
CA LEU A 448 -25.68 23.24 0.27
C LEU A 448 -26.24 23.52 -1.13
N GLU A 449 -25.84 22.77 -2.15
CA GLU A 449 -26.40 22.84 -3.51
C GLU A 449 -27.90 22.54 -3.54
N MET A 450 -28.38 21.65 -2.66
CA MET A 450 -29.81 21.33 -2.49
C MET A 450 -30.56 22.33 -1.59
N GLY A 451 -29.93 23.43 -1.13
CA GLY A 451 -30.55 24.48 -0.34
C GLY A 451 -30.59 24.23 1.17
N TYR A 452 -29.74 23.34 1.70
CA TYR A 452 -29.64 23.12 3.14
C TYR A 452 -29.13 24.38 3.85
N SER A 453 -29.84 24.80 4.90
CA SER A 453 -29.52 25.98 5.72
C SER A 453 -29.27 25.66 7.20
N GLY A 454 -29.27 24.38 7.55
CA GLY A 454 -28.97 23.90 8.91
C GLY A 454 -27.48 23.91 9.25
N GLY A 455 -27.15 23.52 10.48
CA GLY A 455 -25.77 23.35 10.91
C GLY A 455 -25.16 22.09 10.29
N PHE A 456 -23.98 22.21 9.68
CA PHE A 456 -23.23 21.06 9.14
C PHE A 456 -21.81 21.02 9.72
N GLU A 457 -21.39 19.84 10.11
CA GLU A 457 -20.08 19.61 10.72
C GLU A 457 -19.51 18.28 10.26
N VAL A 458 -18.20 18.23 10.01
CA VAL A 458 -17.45 16.99 9.70
C VAL A 458 -16.39 16.73 10.78
N VAL A 459 -16.30 15.49 11.22
CA VAL A 459 -15.29 15.01 12.18
C VAL A 459 -14.48 13.90 11.51
N GLY A 460 -13.18 14.10 11.43
CA GLY A 460 -12.24 13.18 10.77
C GLY A 460 -10.80 13.62 10.96
N VAL A 461 -9.91 13.22 10.07
CA VAL A 461 -8.47 13.57 10.14
C VAL A 461 -8.22 14.91 9.47
N ASP A 462 -7.84 15.92 10.25
CA ASP A 462 -7.58 17.27 9.76
C ASP A 462 -6.08 17.55 9.65
N GLY A 463 -5.58 17.64 8.40
CA GLY A 463 -4.26 18.17 8.05
C GLY A 463 -3.05 17.50 8.67
N GLN A 464 -3.18 16.27 9.21
CA GLN A 464 -2.11 15.57 9.88
C GLN A 464 -2.06 14.07 9.51
N PHE A 465 -0.91 13.44 9.73
CA PHE A 465 -0.79 11.99 9.63
C PHE A 465 -1.24 11.31 10.93
N VAL A 466 -1.82 10.12 10.80
CA VAL A 466 -2.29 9.33 11.94
C VAL A 466 -1.12 8.53 12.54
N PRO A 467 -0.75 8.79 13.81
CA PRO A 467 0.38 8.13 14.44
C PRO A 467 0.12 6.63 14.68
N ALA A 468 1.19 5.86 14.93
CA ALA A 468 1.09 4.48 15.36
C ALA A 468 0.40 4.38 16.73
N GLY A 469 -0.46 3.38 16.88
CA GLY A 469 -1.21 3.11 18.12
C GLY A 469 -2.18 1.96 17.92
N THR A 470 -3.03 1.66 18.87
CA THR A 470 -4.18 0.78 18.62
C THR A 470 -5.27 1.55 17.85
N VAL A 471 -6.10 0.84 17.09
CA VAL A 471 -7.25 1.47 16.41
C VAL A 471 -8.14 2.23 17.40
N ALA A 472 -8.36 1.71 18.61
CA ALA A 472 -9.13 2.39 19.64
C ALA A 472 -8.52 3.74 20.05
N GLN A 473 -7.19 3.79 20.27
CA GLN A 473 -6.48 5.04 20.58
C GLN A 473 -6.53 6.04 19.41
N GLN A 474 -6.44 5.55 18.17
CA GLN A 474 -6.56 6.40 16.99
C GLN A 474 -7.97 6.98 16.85
N LEU A 475 -9.01 6.18 17.07
CA LEU A 475 -10.39 6.66 17.08
C LEU A 475 -10.62 7.71 18.17
N GLU A 476 -10.12 7.49 19.38
CA GLU A 476 -10.20 8.45 20.49
C GLU A 476 -9.47 9.76 20.16
N LEU A 477 -8.25 9.68 19.61
CA LEU A 477 -7.45 10.83 19.21
C LEU A 477 -8.18 11.77 18.24
N PHE A 478 -8.95 11.21 17.33
CA PHE A 478 -9.69 11.98 16.30
C PHE A 478 -11.18 12.19 16.64
N GLY A 479 -11.62 11.84 17.85
CA GLY A 479 -13.01 12.03 18.28
C GLY A 479 -14.01 11.11 17.56
N LEU A 480 -13.54 9.96 17.08
CA LEU A 480 -14.30 8.97 16.33
C LEU A 480 -14.66 7.72 17.16
N ASP A 481 -14.31 7.71 18.44
CA ASP A 481 -14.82 6.72 19.37
C ASP A 481 -16.27 7.03 19.80
N ARG A 482 -16.96 6.03 20.33
CA ARG A 482 -18.36 6.16 20.73
C ARG A 482 -18.62 7.30 21.71
N ALA A 483 -17.77 7.48 22.73
CA ALA A 483 -17.99 8.47 23.78
C ALA A 483 -17.82 9.89 23.24
N SER A 484 -16.78 10.13 22.44
CA SER A 484 -16.51 11.40 21.77
C SER A 484 -17.61 11.77 20.80
N MET A 485 -18.09 10.81 19.97
CA MET A 485 -19.25 11.01 19.09
C MET A 485 -20.50 11.37 19.88
N ALA A 486 -20.84 10.66 20.97
CA ALA A 486 -22.01 10.93 21.78
C ALA A 486 -21.94 12.34 22.41
N ALA A 487 -20.79 12.73 22.94
CA ALA A 487 -20.57 14.08 23.47
C ALA A 487 -20.76 15.16 22.40
N ARG A 488 -20.23 14.94 21.20
CA ARG A 488 -20.38 15.87 20.06
C ARG A 488 -21.83 16.03 19.61
N LEU A 489 -22.60 14.96 19.62
CA LEU A 489 -24.00 14.96 19.22
C LEU A 489 -24.92 15.67 20.24
N THR A 490 -24.54 15.66 21.54
CA THR A 490 -25.30 16.34 22.60
C THR A 490 -24.95 17.83 22.76
N ASN A 491 -23.77 18.27 22.34
CA ASN A 491 -23.36 19.66 22.45
C ASN A 491 -23.95 20.50 21.32
N LEU A 492 -24.94 21.35 21.63
CA LEU A 492 -25.42 22.38 20.71
C LEU A 492 -24.28 23.37 20.41
N PRO A 493 -24.16 23.89 19.18
CA PRO A 493 -23.20 24.92 18.86
C PRO A 493 -23.58 26.22 19.60
N GLY A 494 -22.91 26.51 20.71
CA GLY A 494 -23.17 27.68 21.55
C GLY A 494 -22.30 27.78 22.79
N GLY A 495 -21.55 26.73 23.14
CA GLY A 495 -20.60 26.73 24.23
C GLY A 495 -19.18 27.03 23.73
N ASN A 496 -18.67 28.24 23.95
CA ASN A 496 -17.29 28.66 23.75
C ASN A 496 -16.30 27.58 24.20
N HIS A 497 -15.53 27.01 23.27
CA HIS A 497 -14.21 26.55 23.58
C HIS A 497 -13.19 27.61 23.13
N ALA A 498 -13.01 28.62 23.99
CA ALA A 498 -11.76 29.33 24.09
C ALA A 498 -10.82 28.41 24.86
N ASN A 499 -9.82 27.85 24.15
CA ASN A 499 -8.39 27.83 24.50
C ASN A 499 -7.63 26.95 23.50
#